data_6cae3f2fa0339f5a2d6798be698007d6
#
_entry.id   6cae3f2fa0339f5a2d6798be698007d6
#
_cell.length_a   1.000
_cell.length_b   1.000
_cell.length_c   1.000
_cell.angle_alpha   90.00
_cell.angle_beta   90.00
_cell.angle_gamma   90.00
#
_symmetry.space_group_name_H-M   'P 1'
#
loop_
_entity.id
_entity.type
_entity.pdbx_description
1 polymer ?
#
loop_
_entity_poly.entity_id
_entity_poly.type
_entity_poly.pdbx_seq_one_letter_code
_entity_poly.pdbx_strand_id
1 'polypeptide(L)'
;MLETAVRASGRAKQAVVARVVPLRVLTDTRHRRRLRQFEPYLPTLPSEREAVLEAVRTQGASTTSLDALGLPGTAELKTAVQELMTEFVPGIGRDEDTVRFARERLYEQPALWQWGLSEPLLDMVENYLGLPARYVGPGIRCERATGEAVGARQWHRDIEDRRMLKLLIWLNDVDDQGGPFEYIERAHTEELTRSMRYVSGYISD
;
A
#
# COMPACT_ATOMS: atom_id res chain seq x y z
N MET A 1 4.51 19.80 2.01
CA MET A 1 4.13 20.55 0.78
C MET A 1 4.57 19.87 -0.51
N LEU A 2 5.84 19.47 -0.69
CA LEU A 2 6.32 18.81 -1.93
C LEU A 2 5.59 17.50 -2.25
N GLU A 3 5.30 16.67 -1.26
CA GLU A 3 4.62 15.39 -1.44
C GLU A 3 3.15 15.54 -1.85
N THR A 4 2.45 16.50 -1.28
CA THR A 4 1.07 16.83 -1.66
C THR A 4 1.02 17.32 -3.11
N ALA A 5 2.00 18.10 -3.54
CA ALA A 5 2.13 18.58 -4.91
C ALA A 5 2.46 17.44 -5.89
N VAL A 6 3.32 16.49 -5.51
CA VAL A 6 3.67 15.32 -6.34
C VAL A 6 2.45 14.39 -6.48
N ARG A 7 1.71 14.15 -5.40
CA ARG A 7 0.47 13.35 -5.44
C ARG A 7 -0.62 14.04 -6.26
N ALA A 8 -0.81 15.34 -6.10
CA ALA A 8 -1.77 16.12 -6.89
C ALA A 8 -1.43 16.11 -8.40
N SER A 9 -0.14 16.25 -8.73
CA SER A 9 0.34 16.20 -10.12
C SER A 9 0.17 14.79 -10.73
N GLY A 10 0.37 13.74 -9.96
CA GLY A 10 0.14 12.35 -10.39
C GLY A 10 -1.33 12.09 -10.70
N ARG A 11 -2.23 12.52 -9.81
CA ARG A 11 -3.69 12.41 -9.98
C ARG A 11 -4.20 13.16 -11.21
N ALA A 12 -3.74 14.40 -11.41
CA ALA A 12 -4.11 15.21 -12.57
C ALA A 12 -3.65 14.56 -13.88
N LYS A 13 -2.41 14.05 -13.94
CA LYS A 13 -1.89 13.33 -15.11
C LYS A 13 -2.70 12.08 -15.43
N GLN A 14 -3.02 11.27 -14.42
CA GLN A 14 -3.82 10.06 -14.61
C GLN A 14 -5.24 10.35 -15.06
N ALA A 15 -5.88 11.39 -14.52
CA ALA A 15 -7.20 11.82 -14.94
C ALA A 15 -7.23 12.28 -16.42
N VAL A 16 -6.19 12.98 -16.87
CA VAL A 16 -6.06 13.40 -18.27
C VAL A 16 -5.81 12.18 -19.17
N VAL A 17 -4.89 11.29 -18.79
CA VAL A 17 -4.60 10.08 -19.57
C VAL A 17 -5.83 9.17 -19.66
N ALA A 18 -6.62 9.05 -18.60
CA ALA A 18 -7.82 8.22 -18.61
C ALA A 18 -8.92 8.75 -19.56
N ARG A 19 -8.96 10.06 -19.79
CA ARG A 19 -9.99 10.71 -20.63
C ARG A 19 -9.61 10.83 -22.10
N VAL A 20 -8.33 10.72 -22.44
CA VAL A 20 -7.84 10.87 -23.83
C VAL A 20 -7.45 9.51 -24.38
N VAL A 21 -8.34 8.90 -25.13
CA VAL A 21 -8.18 7.52 -25.67
C VAL A 21 -6.84 7.29 -26.38
N PRO A 22 -6.35 8.15 -27.30
CA PRO A 22 -5.05 7.94 -27.96
C PRO A 22 -3.88 7.94 -26.96
N LEU A 23 -3.94 8.80 -25.94
CA LEU A 23 -2.90 8.91 -24.93
C LEU A 23 -2.89 7.67 -24.03
N ARG A 24 -4.05 7.13 -23.70
CA ARG A 24 -4.19 5.88 -22.95
C ARG A 24 -3.59 4.70 -23.72
N VAL A 25 -3.93 4.53 -25.00
CA VAL A 25 -3.37 3.46 -25.83
C VAL A 25 -1.85 3.54 -25.91
N LEU A 26 -1.30 4.74 -26.10
CA LEU A 26 0.15 4.94 -26.17
C LEU A 26 0.84 4.61 -24.83
N THR A 27 0.27 5.08 -23.72
CA THR A 27 0.83 4.81 -22.38
C THR A 27 0.73 3.32 -22.02
N ASP A 28 -0.35 2.64 -22.40
CA ASP A 28 -0.53 1.21 -22.19
C ASP A 28 0.44 0.37 -23.02
N THR A 29 0.68 0.76 -24.25
CA THR A 29 1.64 0.11 -25.15
C THR A 29 3.07 0.25 -24.61
N ARG A 30 3.45 1.46 -24.16
CA ARG A 30 4.75 1.69 -23.53
C ARG A 30 4.92 0.87 -22.23
N HIS A 31 3.88 0.84 -21.42
CA HIS A 31 3.91 0.06 -20.18
C HIS A 31 4.07 -1.44 -20.46
N ARG A 32 3.27 -2.02 -21.37
CA ARG A 32 3.42 -3.43 -21.78
C ARG A 32 4.79 -3.75 -22.37
N ARG A 33 5.38 -2.81 -23.13
CA ARG A 33 6.75 -2.98 -23.63
C ARG A 33 7.75 -3.05 -22.49
N ARG A 34 7.65 -2.17 -21.48
CA ARG A 34 8.52 -2.17 -20.31
C ARG A 34 8.39 -3.47 -19.51
N LEU A 35 7.16 -3.95 -19.29
CA LEU A 35 6.92 -5.23 -18.62
C LEU A 35 7.67 -6.37 -19.32
N ARG A 36 7.51 -6.51 -20.64
CA ARG A 36 8.22 -7.55 -21.41
C ARG A 36 9.74 -7.41 -21.39
N GLN A 37 10.25 -6.18 -21.37
CA GLN A 37 11.68 -5.93 -21.30
C GLN A 37 12.26 -6.28 -19.93
N PHE A 38 11.47 -6.14 -18.87
CA PHE A 38 11.93 -6.41 -17.51
C PHE A 38 11.68 -7.86 -17.06
N GLU A 39 10.72 -8.54 -17.67
CA GLU A 39 10.36 -9.94 -17.34
C GLU A 39 11.55 -10.91 -17.18
N PRO A 40 12.60 -10.88 -18.04
CA PRO A 40 13.76 -11.77 -17.87
C PRO A 40 14.63 -11.47 -16.64
N TYR A 41 14.43 -10.32 -16.01
CA TYR A 41 15.20 -9.87 -14.84
C TYR A 41 14.44 -10.05 -13.53
N LEU A 42 13.19 -10.54 -13.59
CA LEU A 42 12.43 -10.81 -12.37
C LEU A 42 13.08 -11.95 -11.59
N PRO A 43 13.30 -11.75 -10.28
CA PRO A 43 13.89 -12.78 -9.44
C PRO A 43 12.96 -13.98 -9.26
N THR A 44 13.52 -15.15 -9.07
CA THR A 44 12.75 -16.35 -8.71
C THR A 44 12.42 -16.30 -7.22
N LEU A 45 11.16 -16.49 -6.90
CA LEU A 45 10.69 -16.47 -5.51
C LEU A 45 10.61 -17.88 -4.92
N PRO A 46 10.86 -18.02 -3.61
CA PRO A 46 10.48 -19.22 -2.86
C PRO A 46 8.96 -19.46 -2.92
N SER A 47 8.57 -20.73 -2.86
CA SER A 47 7.16 -21.16 -3.00
C SER A 47 6.19 -20.45 -2.03
N GLU A 48 6.62 -20.23 -0.80
CA GLU A 48 5.83 -19.59 0.24
C GLU A 48 5.51 -18.12 -0.11
N ARG A 49 6.51 -17.40 -0.66
CA ARG A 49 6.33 -16.01 -1.09
C ARG A 49 5.54 -15.91 -2.38
N GLU A 50 5.74 -16.84 -3.31
CA GLU A 50 4.94 -16.92 -4.53
C GLU A 50 3.46 -17.17 -4.20
N ALA A 51 3.15 -18.04 -3.24
CA ALA A 51 1.78 -18.28 -2.80
C ALA A 51 1.10 -17.02 -2.24
N VAL A 52 1.82 -16.21 -1.45
CA VAL A 52 1.33 -14.91 -0.96
C VAL A 52 1.03 -13.96 -2.13
N LEU A 53 1.93 -13.87 -3.10
CA LEU A 53 1.75 -13.00 -4.26
C LEU A 53 0.62 -13.47 -5.18
N GLU A 54 0.45 -14.78 -5.34
CA GLU A 54 -0.64 -15.33 -6.14
C GLU A 54 -2.01 -15.00 -5.52
N ALA A 55 -2.12 -15.05 -4.19
CA ALA A 55 -3.31 -14.59 -3.50
C ALA A 55 -3.56 -13.08 -3.74
N VAL A 56 -2.52 -12.24 -3.68
CA VAL A 56 -2.65 -10.81 -4.00
C VAL A 56 -3.05 -10.58 -5.46
N ARG A 57 -2.53 -11.38 -6.40
CA ARG A 57 -2.85 -11.27 -7.84
C ARG A 57 -4.30 -11.66 -8.13
N THR A 58 -4.79 -12.68 -7.47
CA THR A 58 -6.12 -13.27 -7.73
C THR A 58 -7.22 -12.60 -6.91
N GLN A 59 -6.99 -12.39 -5.62
CA GLN A 59 -7.99 -11.88 -4.68
C GLN A 59 -7.89 -10.36 -4.46
N GLY A 60 -6.69 -9.78 -4.67
CA GLY A 60 -6.41 -8.36 -4.43
C GLY A 60 -5.71 -8.09 -3.10
N ALA A 61 -5.77 -9.00 -2.15
CA ALA A 61 -5.09 -8.95 -0.86
C ALA A 61 -4.66 -10.36 -0.41
N SER A 62 -3.73 -10.40 0.53
CA SER A 62 -3.33 -11.63 1.24
C SER A 62 -3.00 -11.28 2.68
N THR A 63 -3.42 -12.09 3.63
CA THR A 63 -3.08 -11.95 5.03
C THR A 63 -2.05 -13.01 5.41
N THR A 64 -0.99 -12.57 6.07
CA THR A 64 0.10 -13.43 6.55
C THR A 64 0.71 -12.82 7.81
N SER A 65 1.64 -13.51 8.46
CA SER A 65 2.41 -12.94 9.56
C SER A 65 3.79 -12.51 9.10
N LEU A 66 4.41 -11.57 9.83
CA LEU A 66 5.78 -11.15 9.58
C LEU A 66 6.76 -12.33 9.67
N ASP A 67 6.51 -13.25 10.60
CA ASP A 67 7.36 -14.43 10.79
C ASP A 67 7.21 -15.44 9.65
N ALA A 68 5.99 -15.63 9.13
CA ALA A 68 5.75 -16.51 7.98
C ALA A 68 6.34 -15.96 6.68
N LEU A 69 6.49 -14.64 6.52
CA LEU A 69 7.20 -14.05 5.39
C LEU A 69 8.69 -14.35 5.40
N GLY A 70 9.27 -14.64 6.59
CA GLY A 70 10.67 -15.01 6.74
C GLY A 70 11.65 -13.96 6.19
N LEU A 71 11.33 -12.68 6.35
CA LEU A 71 12.17 -11.58 5.84
C LEU A 71 13.27 -11.24 6.84
N PRO A 72 14.49 -10.97 6.37
CA PRO A 72 15.59 -10.54 7.23
C PRO A 72 15.26 -9.20 7.90
N GLY A 73 15.76 -8.99 9.12
CA GLY A 73 15.52 -7.77 9.88
C GLY A 73 14.13 -7.67 10.53
N THR A 74 13.33 -8.76 10.52
CA THR A 74 11.98 -8.74 11.11
C THR A 74 12.02 -8.58 12.63
N ALA A 75 13.01 -9.14 13.32
CA ALA A 75 13.15 -8.97 14.76
C ALA A 75 13.52 -7.52 15.11
N GLU A 76 14.43 -6.94 14.37
CA GLU A 76 14.86 -5.55 14.50
C GLU A 76 13.70 -4.59 14.20
N LEU A 77 12.90 -4.88 13.16
CA LEU A 77 11.67 -4.14 12.86
C LEU A 77 10.71 -4.15 14.05
N LYS A 78 10.42 -5.34 14.61
CA LYS A 78 9.50 -5.48 15.74
C LYS A 78 10.00 -4.68 16.96
N THR A 79 11.29 -4.73 17.26
CA THR A 79 11.89 -3.97 18.37
C THR A 79 11.76 -2.46 18.12
N ALA A 80 12.15 -1.97 16.96
CA ALA A 80 12.07 -0.55 16.62
C ALA A 80 10.63 -0.01 16.65
N VAL A 81 9.67 -0.80 16.17
CA VAL A 81 8.24 -0.44 16.25
C VAL A 81 7.78 -0.37 17.71
N GLN A 82 8.17 -1.33 18.54
CA GLN A 82 7.79 -1.35 19.96
C GLN A 82 8.35 -0.12 20.70
N GLU A 83 9.59 0.27 20.44
CA GLU A 83 10.19 1.48 20.99
C GLU A 83 9.41 2.74 20.58
N LEU A 84 9.13 2.88 19.27
CA LEU A 84 8.36 4.00 18.76
C LEU A 84 6.94 4.07 19.34
N MET A 85 6.29 2.94 19.56
CA MET A 85 4.96 2.90 20.15
C MET A 85 4.95 3.43 21.59
N THR A 86 6.03 3.26 22.36
CA THR A 86 6.12 3.83 23.72
C THR A 86 6.16 5.36 23.70
N GLU A 87 6.71 5.97 22.66
CA GLU A 87 6.70 7.43 22.47
C GLU A 87 5.35 7.91 21.91
N PHE A 88 4.75 7.14 21.02
CA PHE A 88 3.61 7.55 20.22
C PHE A 88 2.28 7.55 21.01
N VAL A 89 2.03 6.47 21.76
CA VAL A 89 0.75 6.29 22.47
C VAL A 89 0.45 7.41 23.46
N PRO A 90 1.40 7.89 24.29
CA PRO A 90 1.15 9.01 25.22
C PRO A 90 0.87 10.35 24.51
N GLY A 91 1.36 10.52 23.27
CA GLY A 91 1.21 11.76 22.50
C GLY A 91 -0.12 11.88 21.73
N ILE A 92 -0.96 10.82 21.74
CA ILE A 92 -2.23 10.84 21.02
C ILE A 92 -3.24 11.71 21.75
N GLY A 93 -3.56 12.87 21.17
CA GLY A 93 -4.63 13.76 21.62
C GLY A 93 -6.01 13.05 21.59
N ARG A 94 -6.94 13.47 22.45
CA ARG A 94 -8.27 12.84 22.52
C ARG A 94 -9.20 13.23 21.36
N ASP A 95 -8.87 14.32 20.66
CA ASP A 95 -9.74 14.93 19.66
C ASP A 95 -9.31 14.66 18.21
N GLU A 96 -8.27 13.81 18.01
CA GLU A 96 -7.78 13.48 16.67
C GLU A 96 -8.22 12.08 16.25
N ASP A 97 -8.91 11.98 15.13
CA ASP A 97 -9.38 10.70 14.56
C ASP A 97 -8.25 9.86 13.98
N THR A 98 -7.24 10.53 13.42
CA THR A 98 -6.06 9.91 12.83
C THR A 98 -4.82 10.67 13.25
N VAL A 99 -3.94 10.02 13.98
CA VAL A 99 -2.63 10.57 14.34
C VAL A 99 -1.54 9.85 13.56
N ARG A 100 -0.65 10.62 12.93
CA ARG A 100 0.49 10.08 12.19
C ARG A 100 1.77 10.39 12.93
N PHE A 101 2.63 9.39 13.00
CA PHE A 101 3.99 9.57 13.48
C PHE A 101 4.77 10.48 12.53
N ALA A 102 5.55 11.40 13.08
CA ALA A 102 6.38 12.30 12.27
C ALA A 102 7.34 11.48 11.40
N ARG A 103 7.36 11.78 10.10
CA ARG A 103 8.15 11.02 9.13
C ARG A 103 9.65 11.07 9.44
N GLU A 104 10.12 12.19 9.91
CA GLU A 104 11.52 12.43 10.29
C GLU A 104 11.96 11.41 11.36
N ARG A 105 11.10 11.18 12.35
CA ARG A 105 11.36 10.19 13.41
C ARG A 105 11.40 8.76 12.89
N LEU A 106 10.57 8.43 11.89
CA LEU A 106 10.59 7.10 11.26
C LEU A 106 11.89 6.84 10.51
N TYR A 107 12.45 7.88 9.88
CA TYR A 107 13.74 7.77 9.19
C TYR A 107 14.95 7.72 10.13
N GLU A 108 14.81 8.17 11.37
CA GLU A 108 15.82 7.98 12.43
C GLU A 108 15.91 6.53 12.91
N GLN A 109 14.94 5.67 12.53
CA GLN A 109 14.92 4.25 12.85
C GLN A 109 15.28 3.40 11.63
N PRO A 110 16.56 3.05 11.44
CA PRO A 110 17.01 2.33 10.24
C PRO A 110 16.26 1.02 9.99
N ALA A 111 15.92 0.28 11.05
CA ALA A 111 15.23 -1.00 10.93
C ALA A 111 13.92 -0.92 10.15
N LEU A 112 13.17 0.19 10.27
CA LEU A 112 11.90 0.39 9.57
C LEU A 112 12.06 0.47 8.06
N TRP A 113 12.94 1.35 7.60
CA TRP A 113 13.10 1.55 6.16
C TRP A 113 14.03 0.53 5.52
N GLN A 114 15.01 -0.02 6.25
CA GLN A 114 15.87 -1.11 5.76
C GLN A 114 15.08 -2.40 5.57
N TRP A 115 14.14 -2.71 6.47
CA TRP A 115 13.27 -3.86 6.29
C TRP A 115 12.42 -3.73 5.02
N GLY A 116 11.87 -2.53 4.78
CA GLY A 116 11.11 -2.24 3.56
C GLY A 116 11.94 -2.25 2.27
N LEU A 117 13.27 -2.16 2.38
CA LEU A 117 14.24 -2.24 1.28
C LEU A 117 14.99 -3.58 1.27
N SER A 118 14.61 -4.55 2.09
CA SER A 118 15.25 -5.86 2.07
C SER A 118 15.08 -6.52 0.70
N GLU A 119 16.15 -7.11 0.18
CA GLU A 119 16.15 -7.74 -1.13
C GLU A 119 15.00 -8.73 -1.32
N PRO A 120 14.71 -9.65 -0.38
CA PRO A 120 13.61 -10.59 -0.56
C PRO A 120 12.22 -9.94 -0.61
N LEU A 121 12.03 -8.78 0.03
CA LEU A 121 10.77 -8.02 -0.07
C LEU A 121 10.70 -7.28 -1.41
N LEU A 122 11.79 -6.68 -1.86
CA LEU A 122 11.85 -6.05 -3.18
C LEU A 122 11.61 -7.07 -4.29
N ASP A 123 12.16 -8.27 -4.18
CA ASP A 123 11.91 -9.37 -5.11
C ASP A 123 10.41 -9.69 -5.23
N MET A 124 9.71 -9.80 -4.10
CA MET A 124 8.25 -9.98 -4.10
C MET A 124 7.54 -8.82 -4.78
N VAL A 125 7.90 -7.59 -4.43
CA VAL A 125 7.25 -6.39 -4.97
C VAL A 125 7.49 -6.26 -6.46
N GLU A 126 8.71 -6.49 -6.94
CA GLU A 126 9.05 -6.43 -8.36
C GLU A 126 8.36 -7.52 -9.18
N ASN A 127 8.23 -8.73 -8.64
CA ASN A 127 7.43 -9.80 -9.23
C ASN A 127 5.94 -9.44 -9.34
N TYR A 128 5.40 -8.75 -8.32
CA TYR A 128 4.02 -8.25 -8.37
C TYR A 128 3.85 -7.13 -9.39
N LEU A 129 4.76 -6.17 -9.41
CA LEU A 129 4.69 -5.02 -10.32
C LEU A 129 5.05 -5.39 -11.76
N GLY A 130 5.91 -6.39 -11.96
CA GLY A 130 6.56 -6.73 -13.22
C GLY A 130 7.58 -5.68 -13.67
N LEU A 131 8.05 -4.82 -12.78
CA LEU A 131 8.94 -3.68 -13.01
C LEU A 131 9.73 -3.36 -11.74
N PRO A 132 10.87 -2.64 -11.88
CA PRO A 132 11.60 -2.13 -10.72
C PRO A 132 10.70 -1.32 -9.80
N ALA A 133 10.80 -1.60 -8.51
CA ALA A 133 10.02 -0.97 -7.47
C ALA A 133 10.53 0.42 -7.12
N ARG A 134 9.62 1.31 -6.74
CA ARG A 134 9.93 2.55 -6.05
C ARG A 134 9.39 2.48 -4.63
N TYR A 135 10.27 2.40 -3.67
CA TYR A 135 9.89 2.46 -2.27
C TYR A 135 9.46 3.86 -1.86
N VAL A 136 8.32 3.97 -1.19
CA VAL A 136 7.75 5.26 -0.76
C VAL A 136 8.11 5.58 0.69
N GLY A 137 8.50 4.56 1.45
CA GLY A 137 8.88 4.68 2.86
C GLY A 137 7.84 4.11 3.83
N PRO A 138 8.22 3.96 5.11
CA PRO A 138 7.32 3.53 6.16
C PRO A 138 6.39 4.66 6.60
N GLY A 139 5.28 4.29 7.20
CA GLY A 139 4.38 5.21 7.89
C GLY A 139 3.74 4.48 9.07
N ILE A 140 3.70 5.13 10.22
CA ILE A 140 2.96 4.65 11.39
C ILE A 140 1.82 5.63 11.66
N ARG A 141 0.65 5.10 11.90
CA ARG A 141 -0.53 5.90 12.23
C ARG A 141 -1.39 5.16 13.25
N CYS A 142 -2.06 5.91 14.08
CA CYS A 142 -3.13 5.42 14.93
C CYS A 142 -4.46 5.93 14.35
N GLU A 143 -5.36 5.02 14.13
CA GLU A 143 -6.74 5.32 13.75
C GLU A 143 -7.64 5.08 14.95
N ARG A 144 -8.43 6.06 15.31
CA ARG A 144 -9.37 5.94 16.41
C ARG A 144 -10.72 5.43 15.89
N ALA A 145 -11.30 4.47 16.57
CA ALA A 145 -12.65 3.99 16.26
C ALA A 145 -13.67 5.07 16.66
N THR A 146 -14.17 5.82 15.69
CA THR A 146 -15.17 6.88 15.89
C THR A 146 -16.56 6.49 15.44
N GLY A 147 -16.71 5.35 14.76
CA GLY A 147 -17.95 4.93 14.10
C GLY A 147 -18.25 5.71 12.82
N GLU A 148 -17.39 6.65 12.42
CA GLU A 148 -17.57 7.44 11.22
C GLU A 148 -16.57 7.08 10.12
N ALA A 149 -17.07 6.83 8.92
CA ALA A 149 -16.28 6.60 7.73
C ALA A 149 -15.95 7.94 7.04
N VAL A 150 -14.84 8.58 7.44
CA VAL A 150 -14.40 9.86 6.86
C VAL A 150 -13.05 9.72 6.16
N GLY A 151 -12.86 10.42 5.06
CA GLY A 151 -11.60 10.43 4.32
C GLY A 151 -11.19 9.04 3.87
N ALA A 152 -9.97 8.60 4.19
CA ALA A 152 -9.43 7.30 3.78
C ALA A 152 -10.10 6.08 4.43
N ARG A 153 -11.03 6.27 5.37
CA ARG A 153 -11.87 5.21 5.94
C ARG A 153 -13.06 4.87 5.05
N GLN A 154 -13.45 5.79 4.15
CA GLN A 154 -14.49 5.52 3.15
C GLN A 154 -13.97 4.57 2.08
N TRP A 155 -14.88 3.86 1.44
CA TRP A 155 -14.55 3.03 0.27
C TRP A 155 -13.88 3.87 -0.82
N HIS A 156 -12.73 3.41 -1.30
CA HIS A 156 -11.99 4.10 -2.35
C HIS A 156 -11.03 3.15 -3.08
N ARG A 157 -10.53 3.60 -4.20
CA ARG A 157 -9.40 2.96 -4.87
C ARG A 157 -8.20 3.88 -4.78
N ASP A 158 -7.06 3.29 -4.44
CA ASP A 158 -5.79 3.96 -4.57
C ASP A 158 -5.45 4.22 -6.04
N ILE A 159 -5.05 5.45 -6.34
CA ILE A 159 -4.83 5.93 -7.71
C ILE A 159 -3.45 6.57 -7.90
N GLU A 160 -2.55 6.39 -6.97
CA GLU A 160 -1.22 7.01 -7.01
C GLU A 160 -0.35 6.45 -8.12
N ASP A 161 -0.56 5.17 -8.49
CA ASP A 161 0.14 4.53 -9.62
C ASP A 161 -0.79 3.52 -10.33
N ARG A 162 -0.34 2.99 -11.46
CA ARG A 162 -1.03 1.91 -12.19
C ARG A 162 -1.13 0.64 -11.40
N ARG A 163 -0.08 0.33 -10.66
CA ARG A 163 0.03 -0.82 -9.78
C ARG A 163 0.88 -0.45 -8.57
N MET A 164 0.42 -0.78 -7.41
CA MET A 164 1.15 -0.61 -6.17
C MET A 164 0.90 -1.81 -5.26
N LEU A 165 1.85 -2.07 -4.38
CA LEU A 165 1.71 -3.00 -3.29
C LEU A 165 1.85 -2.22 -1.98
N LYS A 166 0.91 -2.40 -1.08
CA LYS A 166 0.95 -1.84 0.28
C LYS A 166 1.04 -3.01 1.25
N LEU A 167 1.96 -2.90 2.21
CA LEU A 167 2.00 -3.79 3.35
C LEU A 167 1.40 -3.03 4.53
N LEU A 168 0.34 -3.59 5.09
CA LEU A 168 -0.29 -3.10 6.30
C LEU A 168 0.13 -4.02 7.44
N ILE A 169 0.79 -3.47 8.45
CA ILE A 169 1.25 -4.21 9.63
C ILE A 169 0.45 -3.70 10.82
N TRP A 170 -0.38 -4.56 11.38
CA TRP A 170 -1.13 -4.24 12.59
C TRP A 170 -0.20 -4.34 13.79
N LEU A 171 -0.16 -3.29 14.60
CA LEU A 171 0.69 -3.16 15.77
C LEU A 171 -0.05 -3.51 17.08
N ASN A 172 -1.34 -3.76 16.97
CA ASN A 172 -2.24 -4.23 18.03
C ASN A 172 -3.34 -5.09 17.40
N ASP A 173 -4.03 -5.83 18.24
CA ASP A 173 -5.21 -6.57 17.83
C ASP A 173 -6.33 -5.59 17.41
N VAL A 174 -7.04 -5.91 16.35
CA VAL A 174 -8.16 -5.15 15.82
C VAL A 174 -9.37 -6.07 15.75
N ASP A 175 -10.38 -5.77 16.53
CA ASP A 175 -11.68 -6.43 16.51
C ASP A 175 -12.70 -5.63 15.67
N ASP A 176 -13.92 -6.12 15.62
CA ASP A 176 -15.01 -5.46 14.86
C ASP A 176 -15.33 -4.05 15.35
N GLN A 177 -15.03 -3.74 16.63
CA GLN A 177 -15.21 -2.41 17.21
C GLN A 177 -14.01 -1.49 16.91
N GLY A 178 -12.86 -2.05 16.59
CA GLY A 178 -11.64 -1.33 16.25
C GLY A 178 -11.59 -0.78 14.83
N GLY A 179 -12.61 -1.07 14.01
CA GLY A 179 -12.65 -0.65 12.61
C GLY A 179 -11.65 -1.44 11.75
N PRO A 180 -11.87 -2.73 11.53
CA PRO A 180 -10.98 -3.57 10.74
C PRO A 180 -10.87 -3.04 9.31
N PHE A 181 -9.76 -3.36 8.65
CA PHE A 181 -9.58 -3.06 7.25
C PHE A 181 -10.44 -4.00 6.40
N GLU A 182 -11.26 -3.42 5.56
CA GLU A 182 -12.12 -4.14 4.63
C GLU A 182 -11.68 -3.90 3.19
N TYR A 183 -11.86 -4.90 2.35
CA TYR A 183 -11.59 -4.77 0.92
C TYR A 183 -12.59 -5.57 0.09
N ILE A 184 -12.78 -5.12 -1.13
CA ILE A 184 -13.59 -5.84 -2.12
C ILE A 184 -12.65 -6.66 -2.98
N GLU A 185 -12.88 -7.96 -3.04
CA GLU A 185 -12.07 -8.87 -3.85
C GLU A 185 -12.02 -8.41 -5.31
N ARG A 186 -10.88 -8.66 -5.92
CA ARG A 186 -10.59 -8.22 -7.28
C ARG A 186 -11.65 -8.64 -8.30
N ALA A 187 -12.18 -9.86 -8.17
CA ALA A 187 -13.19 -10.38 -9.07
C ALA A 187 -14.46 -9.52 -9.13
N HIS A 188 -14.82 -8.87 -8.02
CA HIS A 188 -16.02 -8.04 -7.90
C HIS A 188 -15.75 -6.55 -8.13
N THR A 189 -14.49 -6.12 -7.98
CA THR A 189 -14.13 -4.70 -8.06
C THR A 189 -14.46 -4.10 -9.43
N GLU A 190 -14.23 -4.82 -10.53
CA GLU A 190 -14.48 -4.29 -11.89
C GLU A 190 -15.97 -4.12 -12.18
N GLU A 191 -16.79 -5.06 -11.76
CA GLU A 191 -18.23 -5.00 -11.93
C GLU A 191 -18.82 -3.87 -11.10
N LEU A 192 -18.45 -3.79 -9.82
CA LEU A 192 -18.92 -2.77 -8.91
C LEU A 192 -18.53 -1.36 -9.38
N THR A 193 -17.27 -1.14 -9.73
CA THR A 193 -16.81 0.16 -10.22
C THR A 193 -17.49 0.57 -11.54
N ARG A 194 -17.86 -0.40 -12.38
CA ARG A 194 -18.62 -0.14 -13.62
C ARG A 194 -20.07 0.21 -13.30
N SER A 195 -20.74 -0.56 -12.44
CA SER A 195 -22.14 -0.32 -12.07
C SER A 195 -22.34 1.03 -11.39
N MET A 196 -21.42 1.41 -10.52
CA MET A 196 -21.41 2.70 -9.83
C MET A 196 -20.88 3.85 -10.68
N ARG A 197 -20.38 3.60 -11.89
CA ARG A 197 -19.65 4.58 -12.74
C ARG A 197 -18.50 5.26 -11.97
N TYR A 198 -17.91 4.52 -11.06
CA TYR A 198 -16.85 5.05 -10.19
C TYR A 198 -15.57 5.33 -10.98
N VAL A 199 -15.03 6.52 -10.82
CA VAL A 199 -13.79 6.96 -11.47
C VAL A 199 -12.66 7.10 -10.44
N SER A 200 -12.90 7.84 -9.38
CA SER A 200 -11.94 8.09 -8.30
C SER A 200 -12.60 8.85 -7.15
N GLY A 201 -11.91 8.94 -6.02
CA GLY A 201 -12.38 9.64 -4.83
C GLY A 201 -12.90 8.68 -3.77
N TYR A 202 -13.57 9.24 -2.78
CA TYR A 202 -14.23 8.49 -1.73
C TYR A 202 -15.69 8.25 -2.08
N ILE A 203 -16.19 7.08 -1.70
CA ILE A 203 -17.62 6.75 -1.83
C ILE A 203 -18.22 7.06 -0.46
N SER A 204 -19.08 8.08 -0.41
CA SER A 204 -19.92 8.34 0.76
C SER A 204 -21.10 7.39 0.79
N ASP A 205 -21.53 7.03 1.97
CA ASP A 205 -22.77 6.31 2.22
C ASP A 205 -24.00 7.05 1.69
#